data_c38038759d7680cb8827df12415d0ed6
#
_entry.id   c38038759d7680cb8827df12415d0ed6
#
_cell.length_a   1.000
_cell.length_b   1.000
_cell.length_c   1.000
_cell.angle_alpha   90.00
_cell.angle_beta   90.00
_cell.angle_gamma   90.00
#
_symmetry.space_group_name_H-M   'P 1'
#
loop_
_entity.id
_entity.type
_entity.pdbx_description
1 polymer ?
#
loop_
_entity_poly.entity_id
_entity_poly.type
_entity_poly.pdbx_seq_one_letter_code
_entity_poly.pdbx_strand_id
1 'polypeptide(L)'
;MKRHTHAFFIMIAVVLLGSCDGVSDSGGASVHEPLVLPDVHDPAQLVRVGDALRLYASPVEWWAYSLDDRDWYFLGDDLYDGNNPDWDLGDAAYWAPSIVQVAEDRYRLYHSAVYDEANHGSRIGFARGVVADGEIAWAPVDDYVVESDGYDQPFAIDPAVFPDDEGRHWLVYGSHATGIWIVEIDPDSGFLAERPWDKRWRPDDDRFTHLADYGGNRHDENNIEAAYIYNHPENEFYYLFVNWDRCCSGTDSTYNIRIGRSDSPTGPYLDRDGRALSYGGGSLFLDRSGEILGDSRFVGPGHAGIYRHVDGDDYFSHHFYDAASGGTPSLALWNLAWVDGWPRIDRGRPVEFE
;
A
#
# COMPACT_ATOMS: atom_id res chain seq x y z
N MET A 1 42.14 -34.43 54.35
CA MET A 1 40.82 -34.90 54.73
C MET A 1 39.96 -34.95 53.47
N LYS A 2 39.75 -36.15 52.96
CA LYS A 2 38.94 -36.42 51.76
C LYS A 2 37.49 -36.63 52.18
N ARG A 3 36.55 -35.97 51.60
CA ARG A 3 35.12 -36.31 51.71
C ARG A 3 34.59 -36.75 50.34
N HIS A 4 34.17 -38.02 50.30
CA HIS A 4 33.49 -38.67 49.19
C HIS A 4 32.02 -38.25 49.21
N THR A 5 31.49 -37.88 48.07
CA THR A 5 30.06 -37.71 47.87
C THR A 5 29.57 -38.73 46.82
N HIS A 6 28.68 -39.60 47.25
CA HIS A 6 28.08 -40.66 46.45
C HIS A 6 26.99 -40.05 45.54
N ALA A 7 27.07 -40.39 44.27
CA ALA A 7 25.97 -40.11 43.32
C ALA A 7 25.01 -41.30 43.32
N PHE A 8 23.72 -41.00 43.59
CA PHE A 8 22.62 -41.97 43.42
C PHE A 8 22.11 -41.87 41.99
N PHE A 9 22.22 -42.99 41.26
CA PHE A 9 21.50 -43.15 39.99
C PHE A 9 20.11 -43.69 40.27
N ILE A 10 19.06 -42.91 39.90
CA ILE A 10 17.69 -43.40 39.85
C ILE A 10 17.41 -43.81 38.41
N MET A 11 17.17 -45.11 38.22
CA MET A 11 16.75 -45.71 36.95
C MET A 11 15.21 -45.60 36.87
N ILE A 12 14.67 -44.74 35.98
CA ILE A 12 13.25 -44.71 35.70
C ILE A 12 12.99 -45.63 34.51
N ALA A 13 12.25 -46.70 34.76
CA ALA A 13 11.72 -47.58 33.72
C ALA A 13 10.56 -46.89 33.00
N VAL A 14 10.69 -46.65 31.69
CA VAL A 14 9.61 -46.18 30.83
C VAL A 14 8.85 -47.40 30.34
N VAL A 15 7.60 -47.53 30.80
CA VAL A 15 6.63 -48.49 30.27
C VAL A 15 6.02 -47.90 29.00
N LEU A 16 6.34 -48.45 27.84
CA LEU A 16 5.68 -48.18 26.59
C LEU A 16 4.30 -48.85 26.55
N LEU A 17 3.24 -48.11 26.83
CA LEU A 17 1.87 -48.52 26.47
C LEU A 17 1.60 -48.03 25.04
N GLY A 18 1.62 -48.92 24.09
CA GLY A 18 1.14 -48.66 22.74
C GLY A 18 -0.37 -48.47 22.76
N SER A 19 -0.82 -47.22 22.49
CA SER A 19 -2.19 -46.97 22.05
C SER A 19 -2.18 -46.72 20.55
N CYS A 20 -2.85 -47.58 19.81
CA CYS A 20 -3.21 -47.31 18.43
C CYS A 20 -4.34 -46.27 18.45
N ASP A 21 -4.02 -45.03 18.38
CA ASP A 21 -5.00 -44.00 18.08
C ASP A 21 -4.96 -43.74 16.57
N GLY A 22 -6.08 -44.00 15.93
CA GLY A 22 -6.31 -43.72 14.53
C GLY A 22 -6.18 -42.19 14.31
N VAL A 23 -5.18 -41.78 13.55
CA VAL A 23 -5.12 -40.43 13.03
C VAL A 23 -6.28 -40.24 12.06
N SER A 24 -7.37 -39.62 12.52
CA SER A 24 -8.33 -39.02 11.64
C SER A 24 -7.62 -37.80 11.03
N ASP A 25 -7.13 -37.94 9.81
CA ASP A 25 -6.67 -36.85 8.99
C ASP A 25 -7.91 -35.98 8.63
N SER A 26 -8.28 -35.08 9.53
CA SER A 26 -9.15 -33.97 9.19
C SER A 26 -8.26 -33.02 8.36
N GLY A 27 -8.33 -33.12 7.04
CA GLY A 27 -7.66 -32.24 6.10
C GLY A 27 -8.14 -30.80 6.29
N GLY A 28 -7.73 -30.15 7.36
CA GLY A 28 -7.78 -28.70 7.53
C GLY A 28 -6.83 -28.10 6.50
N ALA A 29 -7.34 -27.25 5.60
CA ALA A 29 -6.49 -26.48 4.71
C ALA A 29 -5.44 -25.76 5.57
N SER A 30 -4.16 -25.85 5.17
CA SER A 30 -3.08 -25.12 5.84
C SER A 30 -3.37 -23.62 5.72
N VAL A 31 -3.22 -22.89 6.83
CA VAL A 31 -3.33 -21.43 6.87
C VAL A 31 -1.92 -20.88 6.97
N HIS A 32 -1.54 -20.07 6.00
CA HIS A 32 -0.22 -19.45 5.94
C HIS A 32 -0.26 -18.00 6.42
N GLU A 33 0.84 -17.58 7.04
CA GLU A 33 1.04 -16.19 7.46
C GLU A 33 1.56 -15.35 6.28
N PRO A 34 1.36 -14.01 6.31
CA PRO A 34 1.93 -13.12 5.33
C PRO A 34 3.44 -12.99 5.52
N LEU A 35 4.11 -12.49 4.50
CA LEU A 35 5.43 -11.93 4.69
C LEU A 35 5.28 -10.58 5.42
N VAL A 36 5.96 -10.41 6.56
CA VAL A 36 5.85 -9.22 7.41
C VAL A 36 7.18 -8.49 7.49
N LEU A 37 7.15 -7.15 7.41
CA LEU A 37 8.27 -6.29 7.72
C LEU A 37 7.81 -5.24 8.75
N PRO A 38 8.41 -5.19 9.95
CA PRO A 38 8.08 -4.18 10.97
C PRO A 38 8.54 -2.77 10.57
N ASP A 39 8.00 -1.76 11.27
CA ASP A 39 8.33 -0.33 11.12
C ASP A 39 8.05 0.22 9.71
N VAL A 40 7.00 -0.27 9.05
CA VAL A 40 6.56 0.17 7.73
C VAL A 40 5.16 0.78 7.80
N HIS A 41 5.03 2.03 7.36
CA HIS A 41 3.76 2.74 7.21
C HIS A 41 3.60 3.21 5.76
N ASP A 42 2.37 3.25 5.23
CA ASP A 42 2.02 3.64 3.86
C ASP A 42 2.94 3.03 2.78
N PRO A 43 2.98 1.69 2.67
CA PRO A 43 3.82 1.05 1.67
C PRO A 43 3.32 1.33 0.26
N ALA A 44 4.20 1.78 -0.64
CA ALA A 44 3.93 1.75 -2.07
C ALA A 44 3.74 0.30 -2.55
N GLN A 45 3.17 0.14 -3.74
CA GLN A 45 3.22 -1.15 -4.42
C GLN A 45 4.69 -1.58 -4.65
N LEU A 46 4.97 -2.87 -4.49
CA LEU A 46 6.30 -3.39 -4.77
C LEU A 46 6.62 -3.34 -6.26
N VAL A 47 7.90 -3.16 -6.58
CA VAL A 47 8.41 -3.31 -7.95
C VAL A 47 9.64 -4.22 -7.97
N ARG A 48 9.80 -4.98 -9.04
CA ARG A 48 10.98 -5.82 -9.22
C ARG A 48 12.11 -5.04 -9.88
N VAL A 49 13.31 -5.10 -9.30
CA VAL A 49 14.54 -4.56 -9.87
C VAL A 49 15.63 -5.63 -9.77
N GLY A 50 16.01 -6.20 -10.90
CA GLY A 50 16.92 -7.35 -10.91
C GLY A 50 16.36 -8.56 -10.14
N ASP A 51 17.12 -9.05 -9.17
CA ASP A 51 16.79 -10.21 -8.34
C ASP A 51 16.20 -9.82 -6.98
N ALA A 52 15.63 -8.62 -6.87
CA ALA A 52 15.00 -8.17 -5.63
C ALA A 52 13.71 -7.37 -5.88
N LEU A 53 12.81 -7.41 -4.91
CA LEU A 53 11.67 -6.50 -4.84
C LEU A 53 12.09 -5.24 -4.08
N ARG A 54 11.62 -4.08 -4.55
CA ARG A 54 11.81 -2.78 -3.90
C ARG A 54 10.51 -2.33 -3.26
N LEU A 55 10.61 -1.87 -2.03
CA LEU A 55 9.54 -1.26 -1.24
C LEU A 55 9.93 0.16 -0.87
N TYR A 56 8.97 1.08 -0.94
CA TYR A 56 9.07 2.46 -0.46
C TYR A 56 7.90 2.72 0.49
N ALA A 57 8.12 3.47 1.57
CA ALA A 57 7.10 3.72 2.59
C ALA A 57 7.28 5.09 3.27
N SER A 58 6.35 5.49 4.12
CA SER A 58 6.37 6.74 4.89
C SER A 58 7.18 6.64 6.21
N PRO A 59 7.98 7.66 6.61
CA PRO A 59 8.52 8.71 5.74
C PRO A 59 9.24 8.06 4.56
N VAL A 60 9.65 8.75 3.50
CA VAL A 60 10.18 8.03 2.34
C VAL A 60 11.47 7.28 2.68
N GLU A 61 11.29 6.06 3.09
CA GLU A 61 12.30 5.04 3.37
C GLU A 61 12.16 3.91 2.35
N TRP A 62 13.21 3.12 2.10
CA TRP A 62 13.12 2.01 1.17
C TRP A 62 13.93 0.80 1.57
N TRP A 63 13.42 -0.36 1.15
CA TRP A 63 13.97 -1.69 1.40
C TRP A 63 14.07 -2.51 0.12
N ALA A 64 14.95 -3.50 0.15
CA ALA A 64 14.97 -4.58 -0.81
C ALA A 64 14.59 -5.90 -0.14
N TYR A 65 13.72 -6.68 -0.77
CA TYR A 65 13.54 -8.08 -0.45
C TYR A 65 14.37 -8.90 -1.43
N SER A 66 15.40 -9.60 -0.93
CA SER A 66 16.22 -10.52 -1.73
C SER A 66 15.41 -11.78 -2.02
N LEU A 67 15.27 -12.13 -3.29
CA LEU A 67 14.60 -13.35 -3.71
C LEU A 67 15.43 -14.60 -3.36
N ASP A 68 16.74 -14.48 -3.35
CA ASP A 68 17.68 -15.58 -3.01
C ASP A 68 17.70 -15.86 -1.50
N ASP A 69 17.87 -14.81 -0.69
CA ASP A 69 17.99 -14.92 0.77
C ASP A 69 16.63 -15.01 1.47
N ARG A 70 15.56 -14.58 0.79
CA ARG A 70 14.19 -14.49 1.32
C ARG A 70 14.11 -13.63 2.58
N ASP A 71 14.79 -12.48 2.54
CA ASP A 71 14.87 -11.54 3.67
C ASP A 71 14.84 -10.07 3.20
N TRP A 72 14.48 -9.17 4.11
CA TRP A 72 14.41 -7.73 3.87
C TRP A 72 15.71 -7.04 4.29
N TYR A 73 16.14 -6.09 3.47
CA TYR A 73 17.32 -5.26 3.72
C TYR A 73 16.93 -3.80 3.62
N PHE A 74 17.17 -3.02 4.68
CA PHE A 74 17.03 -1.57 4.66
C PHE A 74 18.09 -0.97 3.75
N LEU A 75 17.69 -0.08 2.83
CA LEU A 75 18.58 0.53 1.86
C LEU A 75 18.82 2.02 2.12
N GLY A 76 17.86 2.74 2.67
CA GLY A 76 18.02 4.17 2.95
C GLY A 76 16.72 4.87 3.36
N ASP A 77 16.90 6.14 3.78
CA ASP A 77 15.85 7.02 4.29
C ASP A 77 15.99 8.47 3.79
N ASP A 78 16.94 8.75 2.90
CA ASP A 78 17.11 10.07 2.29
C ASP A 78 17.07 9.95 0.76
N LEU A 79 15.85 10.09 0.21
CA LEU A 79 15.56 9.94 -1.22
C LEU A 79 16.45 10.84 -2.11
N TYR A 80 16.83 11.99 -1.60
CA TYR A 80 17.52 13.04 -2.39
C TYR A 80 18.97 13.26 -1.98
N ASP A 81 19.51 12.48 -1.03
CA ASP A 81 20.88 12.63 -0.52
C ASP A 81 21.19 14.08 -0.11
N GLY A 82 20.23 14.71 0.59
CA GLY A 82 20.29 16.11 1.02
C GLY A 82 20.09 17.16 -0.08
N ASN A 83 19.78 16.75 -1.32
CA ASN A 83 19.53 17.66 -2.44
C ASN A 83 18.02 17.81 -2.72
N ASN A 84 17.26 18.15 -1.70
CA ASN A 84 15.80 18.30 -1.80
C ASN A 84 15.41 19.30 -2.89
N PRO A 85 14.28 19.05 -3.60
CA PRO A 85 13.81 19.97 -4.62
C PRO A 85 13.33 21.30 -4.01
N ASP A 86 13.47 22.40 -4.73
CA ASP A 86 13.10 23.75 -4.27
C ASP A 86 11.61 23.90 -3.89
N TRP A 87 10.74 23.00 -4.37
CA TRP A 87 9.31 23.03 -4.12
C TRP A 87 8.89 22.37 -2.80
N ASP A 88 9.76 21.69 -2.09
CA ASP A 88 9.43 21.00 -0.83
C ASP A 88 9.26 21.94 0.38
N LEU A 89 9.60 23.21 0.19
CA LEU A 89 9.54 24.28 1.21
C LEU A 89 10.43 24.05 2.44
N GLY A 90 11.37 23.10 2.38
CA GLY A 90 12.50 22.98 3.31
C GLY A 90 12.26 22.22 4.61
N ASP A 91 11.00 22.05 5.04
CA ASP A 91 10.62 21.32 6.26
C ASP A 91 9.49 20.32 5.98
N ALA A 92 9.24 19.99 4.72
CA ALA A 92 8.15 19.07 4.34
C ALA A 92 8.45 17.65 4.80
N ALA A 93 7.44 17.00 5.36
CA ALA A 93 7.46 15.56 5.55
C ALA A 93 7.06 14.87 4.24
N TYR A 94 7.86 13.91 3.79
CA TYR A 94 7.55 13.10 2.61
C TYR A 94 6.74 11.87 3.01
N TRP A 95 5.50 11.79 2.52
CA TRP A 95 4.58 10.71 2.87
C TRP A 95 4.08 9.96 1.63
N ALA A 96 3.61 8.74 1.90
CA ALA A 96 2.81 7.91 1.00
C ALA A 96 3.38 7.84 -0.41
N PRO A 97 4.55 7.21 -0.60
CA PRO A 97 5.15 7.11 -1.92
C PRO A 97 4.36 6.18 -2.84
N SER A 98 4.43 6.46 -4.16
CA SER A 98 3.93 5.58 -5.22
C SER A 98 4.98 5.45 -6.31
N ILE A 99 5.37 4.24 -6.64
CA ILE A 99 6.38 3.97 -7.66
C ILE A 99 5.73 3.47 -8.95
N VAL A 100 6.16 4.00 -10.09
CA VAL A 100 5.73 3.52 -11.41
C VAL A 100 6.94 3.33 -12.32
N GLN A 101 6.98 2.19 -13.00
CA GLN A 101 7.96 1.94 -14.05
C GLN A 101 7.50 2.63 -15.35
N VAL A 102 8.36 3.48 -15.93
CA VAL A 102 8.04 4.24 -17.15
C VAL A 102 8.85 3.76 -18.37
N ALA A 103 9.91 3.00 -18.16
CA ALA A 103 10.66 2.27 -19.16
C ALA A 103 11.42 1.11 -18.48
N GLU A 104 12.10 0.25 -19.25
CA GLU A 104 12.78 -0.94 -18.74
C GLU A 104 13.70 -0.68 -17.54
N ASP A 105 14.41 0.44 -17.54
CA ASP A 105 15.37 0.85 -16.52
C ASP A 105 15.02 2.19 -15.83
N ARG A 106 13.80 2.71 -16.04
CA ARG A 106 13.40 4.03 -15.55
C ARG A 106 12.11 3.97 -14.74
N TYR A 107 12.14 4.69 -13.62
CA TYR A 107 11.06 4.77 -12.65
C TYR A 107 10.74 6.22 -12.29
N ARG A 108 9.55 6.44 -11.78
CA ARG A 108 9.18 7.64 -11.02
C ARG A 108 8.65 7.24 -9.67
N LEU A 109 9.11 7.93 -8.63
CA LEU A 109 8.59 7.79 -7.28
C LEU A 109 7.86 9.08 -6.93
N TYR A 110 6.54 9.04 -6.99
CA TYR A 110 5.67 10.12 -6.57
C TYR A 110 5.55 10.09 -5.05
N HIS A 111 5.46 11.24 -4.41
CA HIS A 111 5.28 11.36 -2.97
C HIS A 111 4.61 12.68 -2.62
N SER A 112 4.01 12.73 -1.44
CA SER A 112 3.47 13.93 -0.84
C SER A 112 4.60 14.71 -0.15
N ALA A 113 4.58 16.03 -0.21
CA ALA A 113 5.41 16.92 0.59
C ALA A 113 4.50 17.85 1.39
N VAL A 114 4.23 17.46 2.65
CA VAL A 114 3.28 18.14 3.53
C VAL A 114 4.00 19.24 4.31
N TYR A 115 3.61 20.49 4.10
CA TYR A 115 4.18 21.66 4.75
C TYR A 115 3.24 22.38 5.72
N ASP A 116 1.93 22.12 5.65
CA ASP A 116 0.92 22.64 6.58
C ASP A 116 -0.25 21.65 6.70
N GLU A 117 -0.05 20.59 7.47
CA GLU A 117 -1.06 19.55 7.68
C GLU A 117 -2.38 20.12 8.22
N ALA A 118 -2.30 21.08 9.14
CA ALA A 118 -3.46 21.66 9.81
C ALA A 118 -4.38 22.46 8.86
N ASN A 119 -3.87 22.89 7.70
CA ASN A 119 -4.64 23.62 6.69
C ASN A 119 -4.63 22.89 5.32
N HIS A 120 -4.30 21.61 5.29
CA HIS A 120 -4.17 20.81 4.08
C HIS A 120 -3.21 21.41 3.04
N GLY A 121 -2.11 22.03 3.52
CA GLY A 121 -1.03 22.53 2.69
C GLY A 121 -0.07 21.42 2.31
N SER A 122 -0.09 21.01 1.04
CA SER A 122 0.76 19.95 0.52
C SER A 122 0.99 20.06 -0.98
N ARG A 123 2.04 19.38 -1.46
CA ARG A 123 2.33 19.18 -2.86
C ARG A 123 2.60 17.72 -3.14
N ILE A 124 2.17 17.25 -4.30
CA ILE A 124 2.62 15.97 -4.85
C ILE A 124 3.63 16.26 -5.94
N GLY A 125 4.84 15.75 -5.77
CA GLY A 125 5.90 15.77 -6.76
C GLY A 125 6.48 14.38 -6.96
N PHE A 126 7.64 14.28 -7.64
CA PHE A 126 8.27 12.98 -7.87
C PHE A 126 9.79 13.09 -8.05
N ALA A 127 10.46 11.99 -7.74
CA ALA A 127 11.84 11.74 -8.13
C ALA A 127 11.89 10.90 -9.42
N ARG A 128 12.92 11.12 -10.25
CA ARG A 128 13.26 10.26 -11.39
C ARG A 128 14.28 9.24 -10.96
N GLY A 129 14.00 7.98 -11.24
CA GLY A 129 14.87 6.85 -10.96
C GLY A 129 15.42 6.22 -12.22
N VAL A 130 16.69 5.84 -12.18
CA VAL A 130 17.34 5.07 -13.22
C VAL A 130 18.06 3.89 -12.57
N VAL A 131 17.87 2.69 -13.12
CA VAL A 131 18.55 1.50 -12.63
C VAL A 131 20.04 1.56 -13.02
N ALA A 132 20.90 1.46 -12.01
CA ALA A 132 22.34 1.41 -12.15
C ALA A 132 22.91 0.40 -11.16
N ASP A 133 23.70 -0.55 -11.62
CA ASP A 133 24.33 -1.59 -10.80
C ASP A 133 23.33 -2.38 -9.90
N GLY A 134 22.10 -2.58 -10.38
CA GLY A 134 21.03 -3.33 -9.68
C GLY A 134 20.24 -2.51 -8.65
N GLU A 135 20.55 -1.22 -8.49
CA GLU A 135 19.84 -0.27 -7.62
C GLU A 135 19.18 0.84 -8.44
N ILE A 136 18.17 1.51 -7.86
CA ILE A 136 17.57 2.70 -8.46
C ILE A 136 18.28 3.94 -7.89
N ALA A 137 19.00 4.65 -8.75
CA ALA A 137 19.54 5.96 -8.43
C ALA A 137 18.45 7.03 -8.63
N TRP A 138 18.10 7.75 -7.57
CA TRP A 138 17.07 8.78 -7.59
C TRP A 138 17.65 10.16 -7.83
N ALA A 139 16.90 11.00 -8.54
CA ALA A 139 17.22 12.42 -8.74
C ALA A 139 15.95 13.26 -8.55
N PRO A 140 16.03 14.41 -7.86
CA PRO A 140 14.90 15.31 -7.69
C PRO A 140 14.43 15.88 -9.04
N VAL A 141 13.16 16.29 -9.07
CA VAL A 141 12.57 17.08 -10.14
C VAL A 141 12.19 18.42 -9.54
N ASP A 142 12.67 19.53 -10.09
CA ASP A 142 12.53 20.87 -9.52
C ASP A 142 11.14 21.49 -9.72
N ASP A 143 10.10 20.64 -9.85
CA ASP A 143 8.73 21.08 -9.97
C ASP A 143 7.79 20.00 -9.45
N TYR A 144 6.56 20.38 -9.06
CA TYR A 144 5.54 19.48 -8.52
C TYR A 144 4.37 19.30 -9.49
N VAL A 145 3.51 18.31 -9.26
CA VAL A 145 2.40 17.92 -10.15
C VAL A 145 1.13 18.65 -9.76
N VAL A 146 0.72 18.55 -8.51
CA VAL A 146 -0.49 19.19 -7.94
C VAL A 146 -0.18 19.76 -6.57
N GLU A 147 -0.97 20.75 -6.13
CA GLU A 147 -0.88 21.32 -4.78
C GLU A 147 -2.26 21.55 -4.17
N SER A 148 -2.30 21.60 -2.85
CA SER A 148 -3.45 22.02 -2.04
C SER A 148 -3.01 23.01 -0.96
N ASP A 149 -3.95 23.92 -0.57
CA ASP A 149 -3.74 24.92 0.48
C ASP A 149 -5.06 25.25 1.22
N GLY A 150 -5.97 24.28 1.36
CA GLY A 150 -7.27 24.47 2.01
C GLY A 150 -8.17 23.24 1.97
N TYR A 151 -9.26 23.27 2.75
CA TYR A 151 -10.23 22.18 2.92
C TYR A 151 -11.27 22.04 1.81
N ASP A 152 -11.38 23.02 0.92
CA ASP A 152 -12.35 23.05 -0.18
C ASP A 152 -11.83 22.45 -1.49
N GLN A 153 -10.73 21.74 -1.41
CA GLN A 153 -10.05 21.06 -2.51
C GLN A 153 -9.55 19.68 -2.05
N PRO A 154 -9.19 18.76 -2.97
CA PRO A 154 -8.53 17.52 -2.61
C PRO A 154 -7.23 17.81 -1.86
N PHE A 155 -7.02 17.21 -0.70
CA PHE A 155 -5.73 17.30 -0.04
C PHE A 155 -4.68 16.58 -0.90
N ALA A 156 -3.63 17.29 -1.32
CA ALA A 156 -2.63 16.77 -2.24
C ALA A 156 -1.65 15.82 -1.54
N ILE A 157 -2.18 14.70 -1.04
CA ILE A 157 -1.42 13.59 -0.46
C ILE A 157 -1.92 12.24 -1.01
N ASP A 158 -1.24 11.18 -0.63
CA ASP A 158 -1.53 9.79 -0.99
C ASP A 158 -1.59 9.56 -2.51
N PRO A 159 -0.54 9.93 -3.26
CA PRO A 159 -0.53 9.70 -4.70
C PRO A 159 -0.47 8.20 -5.01
N ALA A 160 -1.27 7.75 -5.98
CA ALA A 160 -1.01 6.49 -6.66
C ALA A 160 -1.05 6.72 -8.17
N VAL A 161 -0.02 6.23 -8.86
CA VAL A 161 0.12 6.41 -10.30
C VAL A 161 0.11 5.06 -11.01
N PHE A 162 -0.69 4.97 -12.06
CA PHE A 162 -0.79 3.74 -12.85
C PHE A 162 -0.99 4.06 -14.34
N PRO A 163 -0.52 3.20 -15.25
CA PRO A 163 -0.87 3.24 -16.67
C PRO A 163 -2.21 2.54 -16.92
N ASP A 164 -3.00 3.04 -17.87
CA ASP A 164 -4.15 2.31 -18.41
C ASP A 164 -3.76 1.47 -19.64
N ASP A 165 -4.74 0.73 -20.19
CA ASP A 165 -4.53 -0.14 -21.35
C ASP A 165 -4.22 0.63 -22.64
N GLU A 166 -4.48 1.92 -22.68
CA GLU A 166 -4.18 2.81 -23.81
C GLU A 166 -2.82 3.49 -23.66
N GLY A 167 -2.11 3.23 -22.57
CA GLY A 167 -0.80 3.82 -22.25
C GLY A 167 -0.87 5.24 -21.70
N ARG A 168 -2.06 5.74 -21.34
CA ARG A 168 -2.21 6.98 -20.60
C ARG A 168 -1.83 6.72 -19.15
N HIS A 169 -1.25 7.71 -18.50
CA HIS A 169 -0.93 7.63 -17.08
C HIS A 169 -1.92 8.45 -16.27
N TRP A 170 -2.29 7.93 -15.12
CA TRP A 170 -3.26 8.53 -14.22
C TRP A 170 -2.66 8.72 -12.83
N LEU A 171 -2.90 9.88 -12.24
CA LEU A 171 -2.64 10.16 -10.83
C LEU A 171 -3.98 10.16 -10.09
N VAL A 172 -4.15 9.20 -9.17
CA VAL A 172 -5.21 9.24 -8.17
C VAL A 172 -4.63 9.73 -6.85
N TYR A 173 -5.36 10.62 -6.16
CA TYR A 173 -4.89 11.21 -4.91
C TYR A 173 -6.05 11.78 -4.10
N GLY A 174 -5.78 12.17 -2.87
CA GLY A 174 -6.72 12.82 -1.99
C GLY A 174 -6.84 12.15 -0.63
N SER A 175 -7.09 12.98 0.37
CA SER A 175 -7.34 12.54 1.75
C SER A 175 -8.33 13.50 2.36
N HIS A 176 -9.32 12.99 3.10
CA HIS A 176 -10.36 13.78 3.77
C HIS A 176 -11.04 14.80 2.83
N ALA A 177 -11.28 16.01 3.31
CA ALA A 177 -11.74 17.17 2.54
C ALA A 177 -12.79 16.82 1.45
N THR A 178 -12.44 16.96 0.17
CA THR A 178 -13.32 16.68 -0.95
C THR A 178 -13.23 15.26 -1.51
N GLY A 179 -12.61 14.33 -0.76
CA GLY A 179 -12.51 12.92 -1.15
C GLY A 179 -11.39 12.64 -2.15
N ILE A 180 -11.58 11.57 -2.93
CA ILE A 180 -10.59 11.01 -3.84
C ILE A 180 -10.84 11.46 -5.27
N TRP A 181 -9.78 11.93 -5.92
CA TRP A 181 -9.81 12.46 -7.28
C TRP A 181 -8.77 11.80 -8.18
N ILE A 182 -9.02 11.83 -9.48
CA ILE A 182 -8.11 11.33 -10.51
C ILE A 182 -7.91 12.40 -11.58
N VAL A 183 -6.68 12.46 -12.11
CA VAL A 183 -6.30 13.35 -13.20
C VAL A 183 -5.29 12.64 -14.12
N GLU A 184 -5.35 12.95 -15.41
CA GLU A 184 -4.39 12.43 -16.38
C GLU A 184 -3.05 13.14 -16.25
N ILE A 185 -1.96 12.37 -16.28
CA ILE A 185 -0.59 12.87 -16.32
C ILE A 185 0.08 12.41 -17.61
N ASP A 186 0.93 13.25 -18.16
CA ASP A 186 1.68 12.95 -19.37
C ASP A 186 2.76 11.87 -19.10
N PRO A 187 2.76 10.74 -19.80
CA PRO A 187 3.65 9.64 -19.52
C PRO A 187 5.13 9.97 -19.76
N ASP A 188 5.44 10.94 -20.62
CA ASP A 188 6.82 11.33 -20.93
C ASP A 188 7.39 12.27 -19.87
N SER A 189 6.64 13.29 -19.46
CA SER A 189 7.09 14.28 -18.50
C SER A 189 6.82 13.90 -17.04
N GLY A 190 5.68 13.24 -16.74
CA GLY A 190 5.21 12.92 -15.39
C GLY A 190 4.38 14.01 -14.74
N PHE A 191 4.11 15.11 -15.44
CA PHE A 191 3.25 16.21 -15.01
C PHE A 191 1.83 16.08 -15.55
N LEU A 192 0.94 16.99 -15.16
CA LEU A 192 -0.42 17.02 -15.72
C LEU A 192 -0.38 17.03 -17.25
N ALA A 193 -1.17 16.17 -17.89
CA ALA A 193 -1.22 16.04 -19.36
C ALA A 193 -1.73 17.34 -20.00
N GLU A 194 -2.70 17.99 -19.36
CA GLU A 194 -3.20 19.28 -19.79
C GLU A 194 -2.85 20.38 -18.80
N ARG A 195 -2.50 21.56 -19.30
CA ARG A 195 -2.22 22.76 -18.49
C ARG A 195 -1.23 22.45 -17.32
N PRO A 196 -0.04 21.89 -17.56
CA PRO A 196 0.89 21.47 -16.50
C PRO A 196 1.38 22.61 -15.60
N TRP A 197 1.19 23.85 -16.02
CA TRP A 197 1.47 25.06 -15.22
C TRP A 197 0.37 25.43 -14.25
N ASP A 198 -0.87 24.86 -14.39
CA ASP A 198 -2.04 25.10 -13.54
C ASP A 198 -2.28 23.87 -12.64
N LYS A 199 -1.64 23.86 -11.51
CA LYS A 199 -1.47 22.71 -10.62
C LYS A 199 -2.52 22.61 -9.52
N ARG A 200 -3.43 23.60 -9.46
CA ARG A 200 -4.50 23.64 -8.46
C ARG A 200 -5.79 23.10 -9.02
N TRP A 201 -6.42 22.26 -8.22
CA TRP A 201 -7.77 21.82 -8.47
C TRP A 201 -8.78 22.99 -8.32
N ARG A 202 -9.85 22.96 -9.08
CA ARG A 202 -11.01 23.87 -8.95
C ARG A 202 -12.30 23.10 -9.18
N PRO A 203 -13.44 23.51 -8.58
CA PRO A 203 -14.72 22.78 -8.67
C PRO A 203 -15.26 22.55 -10.09
N ASP A 204 -14.88 23.39 -11.03
CA ASP A 204 -15.29 23.35 -12.45
C ASP A 204 -14.18 22.94 -13.40
N ASP A 205 -13.08 22.39 -12.87
CA ASP A 205 -11.95 21.91 -13.65
C ASP A 205 -12.22 20.51 -14.21
N ASP A 206 -12.49 20.44 -15.50
CA ASP A 206 -12.82 19.23 -16.25
C ASP A 206 -11.69 18.20 -16.39
N ARG A 207 -10.46 18.55 -16.00
CA ARG A 207 -9.32 17.63 -15.94
C ARG A 207 -9.46 16.62 -14.82
N PHE A 208 -10.12 17.00 -13.72
CA PHE A 208 -10.21 16.20 -12.51
C PHE A 208 -11.55 15.50 -12.41
N THR A 209 -11.53 14.20 -12.16
CA THR A 209 -12.74 13.41 -11.95
C THR A 209 -12.82 12.94 -10.49
N HIS A 210 -13.97 13.15 -9.85
CA HIS A 210 -14.23 12.68 -8.50
C HIS A 210 -14.55 11.19 -8.49
N LEU A 211 -13.83 10.40 -7.68
CA LEU A 211 -13.94 8.94 -7.65
C LEU A 211 -14.64 8.40 -6.42
N ALA A 212 -14.35 8.92 -5.23
CA ALA A 212 -14.84 8.33 -4.00
C ALA A 212 -14.99 9.35 -2.86
N ASP A 213 -16.03 9.12 -2.02
CA ASP A 213 -16.30 9.81 -0.77
C ASP A 213 -16.53 8.83 0.38
N TYR A 214 -16.23 9.26 1.60
CA TYR A 214 -16.76 8.66 2.81
C TYR A 214 -18.27 8.95 2.92
N GLY A 215 -19.07 7.98 3.24
CA GLY A 215 -20.55 7.95 3.16
C GLY A 215 -21.40 9.16 3.54
N GLY A 216 -20.86 10.35 3.77
CA GLY A 216 -21.59 11.46 4.35
C GLY A 216 -21.51 12.82 3.66
N ASN A 217 -20.64 13.07 2.70
CA ASN A 217 -20.53 14.38 2.01
C ASN A 217 -20.28 15.60 2.92
N ARG A 218 -19.47 15.46 3.97
CA ARG A 218 -19.11 16.59 4.82
C ARG A 218 -17.60 16.69 4.92
N HIS A 219 -17.06 17.85 4.59
CA HIS A 219 -15.63 18.12 4.54
C HIS A 219 -14.88 17.74 5.83
N ASP A 220 -15.51 17.92 6.98
CA ASP A 220 -14.96 17.64 8.30
C ASP A 220 -15.21 16.20 8.81
N GLU A 221 -16.01 15.40 8.07
CA GLU A 221 -16.35 14.01 8.38
C GLU A 221 -15.98 13.05 7.23
N ASN A 222 -15.27 13.53 6.20
CA ASN A 222 -14.90 12.74 5.02
C ASN A 222 -13.63 11.95 5.30
N ASN A 223 -13.72 10.94 6.17
CA ASN A 223 -12.59 10.10 6.58
C ASN A 223 -12.27 9.03 5.52
N ILE A 224 -11.80 9.48 4.37
CA ILE A 224 -11.37 8.63 3.24
C ILE A 224 -10.00 9.08 2.75
N GLU A 225 -9.12 8.13 2.42
CA GLU A 225 -7.77 8.41 1.92
C GLU A 225 -7.10 7.18 1.31
N ALA A 226 -5.79 7.25 1.04
CA ALA A 226 -4.94 6.16 0.60
C ALA A 226 -5.52 5.39 -0.60
N ALA A 227 -5.91 6.13 -1.63
CA ALA A 227 -6.48 5.55 -2.83
C ALA A 227 -5.41 4.82 -3.67
N TYR A 228 -5.74 3.61 -4.11
CA TYR A 228 -4.90 2.84 -5.02
C TYR A 228 -5.77 2.21 -6.11
N ILE A 229 -5.36 2.35 -7.38
CA ILE A 229 -6.05 1.71 -8.50
C ILE A 229 -5.17 0.62 -9.10
N TYR A 230 -5.74 -0.58 -9.20
CA TYR A 230 -5.14 -1.70 -9.89
C TYR A 230 -5.88 -1.98 -11.20
N ASN A 231 -5.18 -1.88 -12.32
CA ASN A 231 -5.67 -2.33 -13.62
C ASN A 231 -5.36 -3.83 -13.76
N HIS A 232 -6.40 -4.67 -13.69
CA HIS A 232 -6.19 -6.12 -13.77
C HIS A 232 -6.08 -6.57 -15.23
N PRO A 233 -4.97 -7.17 -15.64
CA PRO A 233 -4.69 -7.42 -17.06
C PRO A 233 -5.58 -8.49 -17.73
N GLU A 234 -6.34 -9.28 -16.97
CA GLU A 234 -7.09 -10.42 -17.50
C GLU A 234 -8.61 -10.31 -17.34
N ASN A 235 -9.12 -9.40 -16.49
CA ASN A 235 -10.56 -9.33 -16.22
C ASN A 235 -11.23 -8.01 -16.61
N GLU A 236 -10.53 -7.17 -17.35
CA GLU A 236 -11.03 -5.92 -17.95
C GLU A 236 -11.63 -4.92 -16.95
N PHE A 237 -11.20 -4.98 -15.66
CA PHE A 237 -11.64 -4.06 -14.63
C PHE A 237 -10.48 -3.33 -13.97
N TYR A 238 -10.73 -2.07 -13.67
CA TYR A 238 -9.96 -1.28 -12.72
C TYR A 238 -10.55 -1.46 -11.34
N TYR A 239 -9.72 -1.68 -10.33
CA TYR A 239 -10.12 -1.84 -8.93
C TYR A 239 -9.60 -0.67 -8.12
N LEU A 240 -10.52 0.13 -7.56
CA LEU A 240 -10.19 1.23 -6.65
C LEU A 240 -10.28 0.72 -5.21
N PHE A 241 -9.15 0.71 -4.53
CA PHE A 241 -9.05 0.54 -3.09
C PHE A 241 -8.99 1.91 -2.43
N VAL A 242 -9.68 2.07 -1.33
CA VAL A 242 -9.66 3.28 -0.49
C VAL A 242 -9.68 2.89 0.97
N ASN A 243 -9.11 3.72 1.82
CA ASN A 243 -9.20 3.56 3.25
C ASN A 243 -10.29 4.45 3.83
N TRP A 244 -11.02 3.90 4.81
CA TRP A 244 -12.00 4.61 5.61
C TRP A 244 -11.58 4.65 7.07
N ASP A 245 -12.12 5.65 7.79
CA ASP A 245 -11.96 5.89 9.21
C ASP A 245 -10.55 6.39 9.59
N ARG A 246 -10.05 6.09 10.77
CA ARG A 246 -8.86 6.74 11.33
C ARG A 246 -7.66 5.81 11.40
N CYS A 247 -6.55 6.22 10.80
CA CYS A 247 -5.23 5.62 10.96
C CYS A 247 -4.47 6.13 12.20
N CYS A 248 -3.21 5.80 12.30
CA CYS A 248 -2.16 6.48 13.04
C CYS A 248 -2.37 6.51 14.57
N SER A 249 -3.09 5.51 15.11
CA SER A 249 -3.41 5.39 16.53
C SER A 249 -3.01 4.01 17.10
N GLY A 250 -2.07 3.31 16.47
CA GLY A 250 -1.67 1.97 16.86
C GLY A 250 -2.88 1.03 16.92
N THR A 251 -3.03 0.26 18.00
CA THR A 251 -4.16 -0.67 18.17
C THR A 251 -5.52 0.00 18.36
N ASP A 252 -5.57 1.32 18.53
CA ASP A 252 -6.82 2.10 18.60
C ASP A 252 -7.26 2.61 17.21
N SER A 253 -6.52 2.30 16.16
CA SER A 253 -6.87 2.63 14.78
C SER A 253 -8.16 1.93 14.37
N THR A 254 -9.01 2.66 13.64
CA THR A 254 -10.27 2.13 13.09
C THR A 254 -10.21 1.95 11.58
N TYR A 255 -9.04 2.18 11.02
CA TYR A 255 -8.73 2.11 9.60
C TYR A 255 -9.19 0.78 8.99
N ASN A 256 -9.73 0.83 7.79
CA ASN A 256 -10.18 -0.34 7.05
C ASN A 256 -10.07 -0.09 5.55
N ILE A 257 -9.90 -1.16 4.76
CA ILE A 257 -9.78 -1.07 3.31
C ILE A 257 -11.12 -1.43 2.67
N ARG A 258 -11.57 -0.58 1.75
CA ARG A 258 -12.76 -0.78 0.93
C ARG A 258 -12.43 -0.81 -0.54
N ILE A 259 -13.31 -1.41 -1.34
CA ILE A 259 -13.07 -1.64 -2.76
C ILE A 259 -14.32 -1.42 -3.61
N GLY A 260 -14.09 -0.89 -4.80
CA GLY A 260 -15.03 -0.88 -5.92
C GLY A 260 -14.31 -1.19 -7.23
N ARG A 261 -15.06 -1.47 -8.29
CA ARG A 261 -14.51 -1.72 -9.61
C ARG A 261 -15.24 -0.94 -10.70
N SER A 262 -14.54 -0.71 -11.80
CA SER A 262 -15.05 -0.01 -12.99
C SER A 262 -14.41 -0.59 -14.25
N ASP A 263 -15.07 -0.45 -15.40
CA ASP A 263 -14.52 -0.70 -16.73
C ASP A 263 -13.76 0.51 -17.31
N SER A 264 -13.67 1.60 -16.56
CA SER A 264 -12.96 2.82 -16.93
C SER A 264 -12.04 3.30 -15.80
N PRO A 265 -10.84 3.83 -16.09
CA PRO A 265 -9.95 4.39 -15.06
C PRO A 265 -10.58 5.57 -14.30
N THR A 266 -11.50 6.31 -14.93
CA THR A 266 -12.20 7.45 -14.33
C THR A 266 -13.55 7.09 -13.72
N GLY A 267 -13.87 5.80 -13.61
CA GLY A 267 -15.10 5.33 -12.97
C GLY A 267 -16.36 5.40 -13.87
N PRO A 268 -17.57 5.31 -13.30
CA PRO A 268 -17.82 5.18 -11.85
C PRO A 268 -17.36 3.84 -11.28
N TYR A 269 -16.73 3.86 -10.13
CA TYR A 269 -16.38 2.64 -9.39
C TYR A 269 -17.58 2.18 -8.57
N LEU A 270 -18.02 0.94 -8.80
CA LEU A 270 -19.17 0.34 -8.10
C LEU A 270 -18.70 -0.73 -7.13
N ASP A 271 -19.27 -0.75 -5.95
CA ASP A 271 -19.09 -1.83 -4.98
C ASP A 271 -19.89 -3.09 -5.37
N ARG A 272 -19.82 -4.15 -4.55
CA ARG A 272 -20.51 -5.44 -4.80
C ARG A 272 -22.04 -5.31 -4.83
N ASP A 273 -22.59 -4.27 -4.20
CA ASP A 273 -24.03 -3.99 -4.15
C ASP A 273 -24.47 -3.03 -5.26
N GLY A 274 -23.53 -2.57 -6.12
CA GLY A 274 -23.78 -1.66 -7.22
C GLY A 274 -23.86 -0.19 -6.81
N ARG A 275 -23.42 0.18 -5.59
CA ARG A 275 -23.36 1.55 -5.13
C ARG A 275 -22.03 2.18 -5.54
N ALA A 276 -22.08 3.38 -6.12
CA ALA A 276 -20.88 4.10 -6.51
C ALA A 276 -20.09 4.60 -5.30
N LEU A 277 -18.73 4.49 -5.37
CA LEU A 277 -17.84 4.99 -4.33
C LEU A 277 -17.94 6.51 -4.20
N SER A 278 -18.22 7.24 -5.29
CA SER A 278 -18.47 8.70 -5.28
C SER A 278 -19.74 9.10 -4.51
N TYR A 279 -20.54 8.14 -4.07
CA TYR A 279 -21.72 8.34 -3.21
C TYR A 279 -21.62 7.52 -1.92
N GLY A 280 -20.40 7.31 -1.43
CA GLY A 280 -20.12 6.57 -0.19
C GLY A 280 -20.38 5.07 -0.28
N GLY A 281 -20.26 4.48 -1.47
CA GLY A 281 -20.15 3.04 -1.67
C GLY A 281 -18.76 2.53 -1.28
N GLY A 282 -18.57 1.22 -1.35
CA GLY A 282 -17.31 0.55 -1.09
C GLY A 282 -17.50 -0.72 -0.28
N SER A 283 -17.32 -1.87 -0.92
CA SER A 283 -17.36 -3.17 -0.22
C SER A 283 -16.16 -3.28 0.72
N LEU A 284 -16.39 -3.75 1.94
CA LEU A 284 -15.31 -4.02 2.90
C LEU A 284 -14.40 -5.13 2.36
N PHE A 285 -13.11 -4.82 2.23
CA PHE A 285 -12.09 -5.77 1.78
C PHE A 285 -11.27 -6.30 2.95
N LEU A 286 -10.75 -5.40 3.81
CA LEU A 286 -10.13 -5.75 5.09
C LEU A 286 -10.75 -4.88 6.20
N ASP A 287 -11.15 -5.52 7.28
CA ASP A 287 -11.74 -4.86 8.45
C ASP A 287 -10.66 -4.41 9.45
N ARG A 288 -11.05 -3.47 10.30
CA ARG A 288 -10.17 -2.86 11.30
C ARG A 288 -9.62 -3.82 12.38
N SER A 289 -10.25 -4.97 12.58
CA SER A 289 -9.97 -5.87 13.72
C SER A 289 -9.24 -7.15 13.32
N GLY A 290 -8.95 -7.34 12.01
CA GLY A 290 -8.39 -8.57 11.48
C GLY A 290 -9.36 -9.76 11.44
N GLU A 291 -10.67 -9.53 11.64
CA GLU A 291 -11.69 -10.60 11.62
C GLU A 291 -11.76 -11.28 10.25
N ILE A 292 -11.71 -10.50 9.15
CA ILE A 292 -11.69 -11.03 7.78
C ILE A 292 -10.45 -11.90 7.53
N LEU A 293 -9.31 -11.51 8.13
CA LEU A 293 -8.08 -12.30 8.07
C LEU A 293 -8.08 -13.47 9.06
N GLY A 294 -9.05 -13.52 10.00
CA GLY A 294 -9.12 -14.53 11.05
C GLY A 294 -7.99 -14.43 12.08
N ASP A 295 -7.39 -13.23 12.23
CA ASP A 295 -6.31 -12.98 13.17
C ASP A 295 -6.35 -11.52 13.67
N SER A 296 -6.62 -11.36 14.97
CA SER A 296 -6.72 -10.06 15.64
C SER A 296 -5.37 -9.31 15.78
N ARG A 297 -4.28 -9.90 15.33
CA ARG A 297 -2.98 -9.23 15.24
C ARG A 297 -3.03 -8.08 14.24
N PHE A 298 -3.78 -8.22 13.15
CA PHE A 298 -3.83 -7.29 12.03
C PHE A 298 -4.85 -6.18 12.27
N VAL A 299 -4.49 -5.15 13.03
CA VAL A 299 -5.36 -4.03 13.37
C VAL A 299 -5.18 -2.89 12.38
N GLY A 300 -6.29 -2.27 11.95
CA GLY A 300 -6.28 -1.04 11.18
C GLY A 300 -5.50 -1.12 9.86
N PRO A 301 -5.80 -2.10 8.98
CA PRO A 301 -5.09 -2.26 7.71
C PRO A 301 -5.28 -1.05 6.80
N GLY A 302 -4.21 -0.64 6.12
CA GLY A 302 -4.28 0.50 5.23
C GLY A 302 -3.21 0.56 4.16
N HIS A 303 -3.42 1.47 3.21
CA HIS A 303 -2.52 1.79 2.11
C HIS A 303 -2.24 0.57 1.22
N ALA A 304 -3.21 0.25 0.38
CA ALA A 304 -3.19 -0.92 -0.50
C ALA A 304 -2.15 -0.80 -1.62
N GLY A 305 -1.50 -1.91 -1.94
CA GLY A 305 -0.69 -2.06 -3.14
C GLY A 305 -0.84 -3.47 -3.71
N ILE A 306 -0.67 -3.64 -5.02
CA ILE A 306 -0.63 -4.96 -5.65
C ILE A 306 0.65 -5.07 -6.48
N TYR A 307 1.40 -6.14 -6.25
CA TYR A 307 2.52 -6.56 -7.07
C TYR A 307 2.11 -7.79 -7.89
N ARG A 308 2.21 -7.69 -9.22
CA ARG A 308 2.04 -8.83 -10.11
C ARG A 308 3.38 -9.44 -10.43
N HIS A 309 3.53 -10.70 -10.06
CA HIS A 309 4.72 -11.49 -10.37
C HIS A 309 4.72 -11.94 -11.84
N VAL A 310 5.89 -12.30 -12.35
CA VAL A 310 6.08 -12.71 -13.76
C VAL A 310 5.34 -13.98 -14.14
N ASP A 311 5.02 -14.86 -13.20
CA ASP A 311 4.21 -16.07 -13.37
C ASP A 311 2.69 -15.80 -13.44
N GLY A 312 2.28 -14.56 -13.16
CA GLY A 312 0.88 -14.12 -13.17
C GLY A 312 0.21 -14.12 -11.80
N ASP A 313 0.90 -14.48 -10.72
CA ASP A 313 0.37 -14.36 -9.36
C ASP A 313 0.37 -12.92 -8.90
N ASP A 314 -0.71 -12.52 -8.24
CA ASP A 314 -0.85 -11.21 -7.62
C ASP A 314 -0.61 -11.30 -6.11
N TYR A 315 0.12 -10.32 -5.57
CA TYR A 315 0.42 -10.19 -4.16
C TYR A 315 -0.09 -8.85 -3.66
N PHE A 316 -0.84 -8.87 -2.56
CA PHE A 316 -1.43 -7.69 -1.94
C PHE A 316 -0.59 -7.21 -0.77
N SER A 317 -0.16 -5.97 -0.81
CA SER A 317 0.56 -5.29 0.27
C SER A 317 -0.32 -4.27 0.97
N HIS A 318 -0.15 -4.15 2.28
CA HIS A 318 -0.74 -3.08 3.09
C HIS A 318 0.05 -2.92 4.39
N HIS A 319 -0.04 -1.78 5.05
CA HIS A 319 0.38 -1.72 6.45
C HIS A 319 -0.73 -2.20 7.38
N PHE A 320 -0.36 -2.56 8.59
CA PHE A 320 -1.26 -2.83 9.71
C PHE A 320 -0.57 -2.46 11.02
N TYR A 321 -1.35 -2.19 12.06
CA TYR A 321 -0.80 -1.96 13.40
C TYR A 321 -0.76 -3.30 14.14
N ASP A 322 0.46 -3.81 14.34
CA ASP A 322 0.68 -5.15 14.91
C ASP A 322 0.32 -5.17 16.41
N ALA A 323 -0.83 -5.78 16.74
CA ALA A 323 -1.26 -5.90 18.14
C ALA A 323 -0.32 -6.74 18.99
N ALA A 324 0.45 -7.67 18.40
CA ALA A 324 1.45 -8.47 19.12
C ALA A 324 2.71 -7.64 19.47
N SER A 325 2.94 -6.53 18.77
CA SER A 325 4.07 -5.60 18.96
C SER A 325 3.61 -4.23 19.49
N GLY A 326 2.46 -4.17 20.18
CA GLY A 326 1.96 -2.93 20.77
C GLY A 326 1.46 -1.88 19.79
N GLY A 327 1.10 -2.27 18.58
CA GLY A 327 0.57 -1.38 17.54
C GLY A 327 1.66 -0.74 16.66
N THR A 328 2.84 -1.34 16.59
CA THR A 328 3.88 -0.93 15.64
C THR A 328 3.35 -1.11 14.21
N PRO A 329 3.41 -0.07 13.35
CA PRO A 329 3.04 -0.23 11.95
C PRO A 329 3.95 -1.24 11.27
N SER A 330 3.40 -2.12 10.48
CA SER A 330 4.15 -3.20 9.81
C SER A 330 3.55 -3.49 8.45
N LEU A 331 4.39 -3.79 7.48
CA LEU A 331 3.95 -4.34 6.19
C LEU A 331 3.40 -5.75 6.39
N ALA A 332 2.30 -6.06 5.71
CA ALA A 332 1.88 -7.42 5.40
C ALA A 332 1.79 -7.62 3.89
N LEU A 333 2.38 -8.70 3.39
CA LEU A 333 2.29 -9.10 2.00
C LEU A 333 1.61 -10.47 1.91
N TRP A 334 0.53 -10.55 1.13
CA TRP A 334 -0.34 -11.72 1.00
C TRP A 334 -0.42 -12.19 -0.44
N ASN A 335 -0.66 -13.49 -0.65
CA ASN A 335 -1.19 -13.94 -1.92
C ASN A 335 -2.60 -13.39 -2.13
N LEU A 336 -2.92 -13.01 -3.36
CA LEU A 336 -4.22 -12.53 -3.77
C LEU A 336 -4.85 -13.53 -4.75
N ALA A 337 -6.09 -13.92 -4.51
CA ALA A 337 -6.88 -14.71 -5.44
C ALA A 337 -8.03 -13.87 -6.01
N TRP A 338 -8.43 -14.17 -7.23
CA TRP A 338 -9.56 -13.53 -7.90
C TRP A 338 -10.75 -14.50 -7.95
N VAL A 339 -11.85 -14.13 -7.30
CA VAL A 339 -13.05 -14.97 -7.20
C VAL A 339 -14.26 -14.17 -7.67
N ASP A 340 -14.96 -14.64 -8.69
CA ASP A 340 -16.10 -13.95 -9.32
C ASP A 340 -15.77 -12.50 -9.74
N GLY A 341 -14.52 -12.28 -10.20
CA GLY A 341 -14.02 -10.97 -10.61
C GLY A 341 -13.82 -9.98 -9.46
N TRP A 342 -13.52 -10.48 -8.24
CA TRP A 342 -13.16 -9.67 -7.08
C TRP A 342 -11.95 -10.25 -6.37
N PRO A 343 -11.06 -9.40 -5.83
CA PRO A 343 -9.90 -9.88 -5.09
C PRO A 343 -10.30 -10.43 -3.72
N ARG A 344 -9.52 -11.40 -3.27
CA ARG A 344 -9.60 -12.00 -1.95
C ARG A 344 -8.22 -12.40 -1.47
N ILE A 345 -7.91 -12.16 -0.21
CA ILE A 345 -6.68 -12.67 0.42
C ILE A 345 -6.70 -14.21 0.40
N ASP A 346 -5.64 -14.81 -0.13
CA ASP A 346 -5.46 -16.26 -0.17
C ASP A 346 -4.46 -16.70 0.91
N ARG A 347 -4.97 -17.19 2.02
CA ARG A 347 -4.17 -17.77 3.11
C ARG A 347 -3.88 -19.26 2.92
N GLY A 348 -4.36 -19.84 1.84
CA GLY A 348 -4.14 -21.28 1.52
C GLY A 348 -2.75 -21.54 0.91
N ARG A 349 -2.01 -20.50 0.53
CA ARG A 349 -0.67 -20.58 -0.05
C ARG A 349 0.33 -19.75 0.74
N PRO A 350 1.60 -20.22 0.89
CA PRO A 350 2.66 -19.35 1.42
C PRO A 350 2.98 -18.23 0.43
N VAL A 351 3.50 -17.11 0.92
CA VAL A 351 4.05 -16.07 0.05
C VAL A 351 5.44 -16.51 -0.40
N GLU A 352 5.58 -16.85 -1.65
CA GLU A 352 6.83 -17.31 -2.25
C GLU A 352 6.98 -16.67 -3.64
N PHE A 353 8.20 -16.25 -3.98
CA PHE A 353 8.57 -15.73 -5.29
C PHE A 353 9.56 -16.71 -5.90
N GLU A 354 9.11 -17.54 -6.83
CA GLU A 354 9.94 -18.54 -7.54
C GLU A 354 10.56 -17.98 -8.83
#